data_fa39d1a29f20e41c8b6912d802a9e63f
#
_entry.id   fa39d1a29f20e41c8b6912d802a9e63f
#
_cell.length_a   1.000
_cell.length_b   1.000
_cell.length_c   1.000
_cell.angle_alpha   90.00
_cell.angle_beta   90.00
_cell.angle_gamma   90.00
#
_symmetry.space_group_name_H-M   'P 1'
#
loop_
_entity.id
_entity.type
_entity.pdbx_description
1 polymer ?
#
loop_
_entity_poly.entity_id
_entity_poly.type
_entity_poly.pdbx_seq_one_letter_code
_entity_poly.pdbx_strand_id
1 'polypeptide(L)'
;MPPALSDQRFDEIQEALKDVIHPELGVNIVDLGLIYDLSWDDEKDALIISMTLTSAGCPLTDVIEEEVGKALDAAKVERFRINWVWMPPWGPERISEDGRDMMRALGFSI
;
A
#
# COMPACT_ATOMS: atom_id res chain seq x y z
N MET A 1 -22.78 -0.55 13.28
CA MET A 1 -22.00 0.28 13.42
C MET A 1 -21.31 0.67 12.28
N PRO A 2 -21.12 1.74 12.07
CA PRO A 2 -20.55 2.09 10.83
C PRO A 2 -19.11 1.71 10.81
N PRO A 3 -18.61 1.21 9.75
CA PRO A 3 -17.23 1.14 9.57
C PRO A 3 -16.73 2.55 9.51
N ALA A 4 -15.60 2.77 10.01
CA ALA A 4 -15.03 4.09 10.00
C ALA A 4 -14.59 4.52 8.61
N LEU A 5 -14.46 3.58 7.68
CA LEU A 5 -14.09 3.89 6.31
C LEU A 5 -15.31 3.84 5.40
N SER A 6 -15.73 5.01 4.89
CA SER A 6 -16.69 5.08 3.82
C SER A 6 -15.98 4.73 2.51
N ASP A 7 -16.75 4.42 1.46
CA ASP A 7 -16.18 4.15 0.14
C ASP A 7 -15.37 5.33 -0.36
N GLN A 8 -15.86 6.53 -0.15
CA GLN A 8 -15.15 7.74 -0.57
C GLN A 8 -13.82 7.88 0.18
N ARG A 9 -13.83 7.67 1.49
CA ARG A 9 -12.62 7.76 2.30
C ARG A 9 -11.61 6.69 1.92
N PHE A 10 -12.10 5.49 1.66
CA PHE A 10 -11.26 4.39 1.18
C PHE A 10 -10.54 4.79 -0.11
N ASP A 11 -11.29 5.35 -1.06
CA ASP A 11 -10.72 5.78 -2.35
C ASP A 11 -9.68 6.88 -2.16
N GLU A 12 -9.96 7.85 -1.27
CA GLU A 12 -9.02 8.93 -0.98
C GLU A 12 -7.71 8.41 -0.40
N ILE A 13 -7.81 7.47 0.51
CA ILE A 13 -6.63 6.87 1.14
C ILE A 13 -5.85 6.06 0.11
N GLN A 14 -6.55 5.30 -0.72
CA GLN A 14 -5.90 4.50 -1.74
C GLN A 14 -5.18 5.39 -2.75
N GLU A 15 -5.78 6.51 -3.17
CA GLU A 15 -5.13 7.46 -4.05
C GLU A 15 -3.90 8.07 -3.40
N ALA A 16 -3.97 8.40 -2.11
CA ALA A 16 -2.82 8.93 -1.40
C ALA A 16 -1.68 7.92 -1.36
N LEU A 17 -2.00 6.65 -1.16
CA LEU A 17 -0.99 5.60 -1.11
C LEU A 17 -0.32 5.36 -2.46
N LYS A 18 -0.91 5.81 -3.56
CA LYS A 18 -0.26 5.75 -4.87
C LYS A 18 0.94 6.69 -4.97
N ASP A 19 1.11 7.60 -4.04
CA ASP A 19 2.31 8.43 -3.98
C ASP A 19 3.50 7.68 -3.39
N VAL A 20 3.27 6.50 -2.81
CA VAL A 20 4.34 5.70 -2.22
C VAL A 20 4.92 4.79 -3.30
N ILE A 21 6.14 5.08 -3.72
CA ILE A 21 6.80 4.36 -4.80
C ILE A 21 7.75 3.33 -4.21
N HIS A 22 7.66 2.09 -4.71
CA HIS A 22 8.58 1.04 -4.28
C HIS A 22 9.99 1.38 -4.78
N PRO A 23 10.98 1.54 -3.89
CA PRO A 23 12.28 2.08 -4.31
C PRO A 23 13.02 1.23 -5.35
N GLU A 24 12.83 -0.08 -5.32
CA GLU A 24 13.53 -0.97 -6.24
C GLU A 24 12.81 -1.16 -7.56
N LEU A 25 11.49 -0.93 -7.58
CA LEU A 25 10.68 -1.22 -8.77
C LEU A 25 10.22 0.02 -9.49
N GLY A 26 10.16 1.17 -8.81
CA GLY A 26 9.74 2.43 -9.43
C GLY A 26 8.25 2.54 -9.69
N VAL A 27 7.45 1.65 -9.14
CA VAL A 27 6.00 1.64 -9.30
C VAL A 27 5.36 1.75 -7.92
N ASN A 28 4.20 2.39 -7.84
CA ASN A 28 3.56 2.63 -6.55
C ASN A 28 3.03 1.33 -5.95
N ILE A 29 2.95 1.32 -4.62
CA ILE A 29 2.61 0.11 -3.87
C ILE A 29 1.18 -0.37 -4.12
N VAL A 30 0.27 0.52 -4.49
CA VAL A 30 -1.11 0.13 -4.78
C VAL A 30 -1.18 -0.67 -6.07
N ASP A 31 -0.59 -0.15 -7.13
CA ASP A 31 -0.61 -0.84 -8.43
C ASP A 31 0.24 -2.11 -8.43
N LEU A 32 1.23 -2.19 -7.56
CA LEU A 32 1.98 -3.43 -7.40
C LEU A 32 1.18 -4.53 -6.71
N GLY A 33 0.04 -4.18 -6.11
CA GLY A 33 -0.77 -5.17 -5.42
C GLY A 33 -0.22 -5.54 -4.05
N LEU A 34 0.54 -4.66 -3.44
CA LEU A 34 1.12 -4.92 -2.12
C LEU A 34 0.15 -4.68 -0.98
N ILE A 35 -0.90 -3.90 -1.22
CA ILE A 35 -1.91 -3.63 -0.19
C ILE A 35 -3.01 -4.66 -0.30
N TYR A 36 -3.18 -5.45 0.75
CA TYR A 36 -4.17 -6.52 0.77
C TYR A 36 -5.50 -6.06 1.35
N ASP A 37 -5.49 -5.15 2.30
CA ASP A 37 -6.70 -4.69 2.93
C ASP A 37 -6.48 -3.35 3.63
N LEU A 38 -7.55 -2.57 3.73
CA LEU A 38 -7.58 -1.34 4.51
C LEU A 38 -8.77 -1.42 5.46
N SER A 39 -8.53 -1.17 6.74
CA SER A 39 -9.59 -1.19 7.72
C SER A 39 -9.33 -0.10 8.77
N TRP A 40 -10.27 0.09 9.66
CA TRP A 40 -10.15 1.10 10.70
C TRP A 40 -10.29 0.47 12.06
N ASP A 41 -9.36 0.79 12.96
CA ASP A 41 -9.41 0.33 14.35
C ASP A 41 -10.10 1.42 15.16
N ASP A 42 -11.35 1.19 15.52
CA ASP A 42 -12.16 2.17 16.25
C ASP A 42 -11.63 2.42 17.65
N GLU A 43 -11.03 1.43 18.26
CA GLU A 43 -10.50 1.57 19.63
C GLU A 43 -9.31 2.52 19.66
N LYS A 44 -8.45 2.44 18.66
CA LYS A 44 -7.25 3.27 18.60
C LYS A 44 -7.39 4.45 17.66
N ASP A 45 -8.52 4.55 17.00
CA ASP A 45 -8.79 5.60 16.02
C ASP A 45 -7.65 5.68 15.00
N ALA A 46 -7.33 4.54 14.40
CA ALA A 46 -6.20 4.41 13.49
C ALA A 46 -6.55 3.58 12.27
N LEU A 47 -5.93 3.94 11.16
CA LEU A 47 -6.03 3.15 9.94
C LEU A 47 -5.15 1.92 10.04
N ILE A 48 -5.66 0.77 9.67
CA ILE A 48 -4.88 -0.46 9.60
C ILE A 48 -4.67 -0.81 8.14
N ILE A 49 -3.41 -0.89 7.73
CA ILE A 49 -3.04 -1.26 6.37
C ILE A 49 -2.45 -2.66 6.43
N SER A 50 -3.17 -3.63 5.85
CA SER A 50 -2.63 -4.99 5.73
C SER A 50 -1.91 -5.06 4.40
N MET A 51 -0.60 -5.21 4.41
CA MET A 51 0.19 -5.18 3.20
C MET A 51 1.39 -6.13 3.30
N THR A 52 2.00 -6.36 2.16
CA THR A 52 3.16 -7.23 2.06
C THR A 52 4.25 -6.55 1.26
N LEU A 53 5.38 -7.21 1.14
CA LEU A 53 6.45 -6.81 0.24
C LEU A 53 6.74 -7.95 -0.73
N THR A 54 7.53 -7.68 -1.75
CA THR A 54 7.85 -8.67 -2.77
C THR A 54 8.70 -9.83 -2.22
N SER A 55 9.34 -9.61 -1.09
CA SER A 55 10.16 -10.62 -0.43
C SER A 55 10.11 -10.41 1.08
N ALA A 56 9.97 -11.50 1.83
CA ALA A 56 9.92 -11.44 3.29
C ALA A 56 11.22 -10.92 3.89
N GLY A 57 12.33 -11.07 3.21
CA GLY A 57 13.62 -10.56 3.68
C GLY A 57 13.94 -9.15 3.22
N CYS A 58 12.98 -8.45 2.66
CA CYS A 58 13.21 -7.12 2.10
C CYS A 58 13.58 -6.12 3.20
N PRO A 59 14.70 -5.40 3.07
CA PRO A 59 15.09 -4.42 4.10
C PRO A 59 14.40 -3.07 3.95
N LEU A 60 13.38 -2.99 3.10
CA LEU A 60 12.73 -1.73 2.77
C LEU A 60 11.49 -1.44 3.62
N THR A 61 11.19 -2.28 4.63
CA THR A 61 10.02 -2.06 5.48
C THR A 61 10.02 -0.67 6.11
N ASP A 62 11.17 -0.23 6.62
CA ASP A 62 11.26 1.08 7.28
C ASP A 62 11.06 2.22 6.28
N VAL A 63 11.63 2.07 5.08
CA VAL A 63 11.49 3.10 4.04
C VAL A 63 10.04 3.21 3.59
N ILE A 64 9.39 2.07 3.33
CA ILE A 64 8.00 2.03 2.90
C ILE A 64 7.10 2.61 4.00
N GLU A 65 7.34 2.24 5.25
CA GLU A 65 6.55 2.73 6.37
C GLU A 65 6.65 4.25 6.51
N GLU A 66 7.85 4.80 6.34
CA GLU A 66 8.06 6.24 6.38
C GLU A 66 7.30 6.94 5.26
N GLU A 67 7.40 6.42 4.03
CA GLU A 67 6.73 7.02 2.88
C GLU A 67 5.21 6.91 3.01
N VAL A 68 4.72 5.79 3.53
CA VAL A 68 3.29 5.62 3.81
C VAL A 68 2.83 6.68 4.81
N GLY A 69 3.62 6.92 5.85
CA GLY A 69 3.29 7.94 6.85
C GLY A 69 3.16 9.33 6.23
N LYS A 70 4.08 9.68 5.33
CA LYS A 70 4.02 10.97 4.65
C LYS A 70 2.78 11.09 3.76
N ALA A 71 2.46 10.04 3.02
CA ALA A 71 1.31 10.05 2.14
C ALA A 71 0.01 10.17 2.93
N LEU A 72 -0.10 9.45 4.04
CA LEU A 72 -1.29 9.47 4.86
C LEU A 72 -1.45 10.80 5.60
N ASP A 73 -0.36 11.43 6.00
CA ASP A 73 -0.42 12.74 6.61
C ASP A 73 -1.02 13.76 5.63
N ALA A 74 -0.61 13.69 4.37
CA ALA A 74 -1.18 14.55 3.32
C ALA A 74 -2.66 14.27 3.12
N ALA A 75 -3.12 13.06 3.39
CA ALA A 75 -4.53 12.67 3.29
C ALA A 75 -5.29 12.86 4.61
N LYS A 76 -4.65 13.50 5.59
CA LYS A 76 -5.24 13.81 6.89
C LYS A 76 -5.56 12.57 7.72
N VAL A 77 -4.75 11.53 7.57
CA VAL A 77 -4.80 10.35 8.43
C VAL A 77 -3.70 10.51 9.47
N GLU A 78 -4.08 10.78 10.72
CA GLU A 78 -3.13 11.10 11.77
C GLU A 78 -2.47 9.86 12.37
N ARG A 79 -3.18 8.74 12.37
CA ARG A 79 -2.69 7.51 12.97
C ARG A 79 -2.89 6.35 12.01
N PHE A 80 -1.87 5.51 11.90
CA PHE A 80 -1.96 4.32 11.09
C PHE A 80 -1.07 3.22 11.68
N ARG A 81 -1.37 1.99 11.31
CA ARG A 81 -0.55 0.84 11.66
C ARG A 81 -0.45 -0.05 10.44
N ILE A 82 0.74 -0.54 10.15
CA ILE A 82 0.92 -1.50 9.06
C ILE A 82 0.94 -2.90 9.67
N ASN A 83 0.04 -3.74 9.18
CA ASN A 83 0.00 -5.14 9.52
C ASN A 83 0.68 -5.90 8.38
N TRP A 84 1.92 -6.33 8.59
CA TRP A 84 2.68 -7.02 7.56
C TRP A 84 2.15 -8.43 7.40
N VAL A 85 1.72 -8.75 6.17
CA VAL A 85 1.09 -10.04 5.85
C VAL A 85 1.99 -10.74 4.84
N TRP A 86 2.39 -11.96 5.16
CA TRP A 86 3.29 -12.73 4.29
C TRP A 86 2.58 -13.88 3.60
N MET A 87 1.33 -14.14 3.94
CA MET A 87 0.51 -15.17 3.31
C MET A 87 -0.86 -14.62 2.93
N PRO A 88 -1.31 -14.84 1.71
CA PRO A 88 -0.58 -15.50 0.63
C PRO A 88 0.61 -14.65 0.18
N PRO A 89 1.68 -15.28 -0.35
CA PRO A 89 2.82 -14.50 -0.79
C PRO A 89 2.47 -13.66 -2.00
N TRP A 90 3.16 -12.54 -2.13
CA TRP A 90 2.97 -11.67 -3.29
C TRP A 90 3.50 -12.36 -4.55
N GLY A 91 2.83 -12.11 -5.67
CA GLY A 91 3.29 -12.55 -6.98
C GLY A 91 2.90 -11.54 -8.05
N PRO A 92 3.52 -11.62 -9.24
CA PRO A 92 3.27 -10.66 -10.31
C PRO A 92 1.81 -10.60 -10.77
N GLU A 93 1.05 -11.66 -10.52
CA GLU A 93 -0.37 -11.68 -10.87
C GLU A 93 -1.18 -10.65 -10.10
N ARG A 94 -0.63 -10.11 -9.01
CA ARG A 94 -1.31 -9.07 -8.20
C ARG A 94 -1.10 -7.68 -8.73
N ILE A 95 -0.19 -7.50 -9.69
CA ILE A 95 0.08 -6.19 -10.28
C ILE A 95 -1.12 -5.79 -11.15
N SER A 96 -1.61 -4.57 -10.98
CA SER A 96 -2.71 -4.05 -11.79
C SER A 96 -2.27 -3.87 -13.24
N GLU A 97 -3.23 -3.68 -14.14
CA GLU A 97 -2.89 -3.41 -15.55
C GLU A 97 -2.04 -2.15 -15.67
N ASP A 98 -2.42 -1.10 -14.93
CA ASP A 98 -1.64 0.14 -14.94
C ASP A 98 -0.24 -0.10 -14.41
N GLY A 99 -0.11 -0.90 -13.35
CA GLY A 99 1.19 -1.24 -12.79
C GLY A 99 2.04 -2.03 -13.76
N ARG A 100 1.43 -2.94 -14.51
CA ARG A 100 2.14 -3.71 -15.53
C ARG A 100 2.66 -2.81 -16.65
N ASP A 101 1.83 -1.86 -17.08
CA ASP A 101 2.23 -0.91 -18.11
C ASP A 101 3.40 -0.05 -17.63
N MET A 102 3.36 0.39 -16.38
CA MET A 102 4.46 1.16 -15.80
C MET A 102 5.74 0.34 -15.75
N MET A 103 5.64 -0.92 -15.37
CA MET A 103 6.81 -1.79 -15.28
C MET A 103 7.40 -2.08 -16.64
N ARG A 104 6.55 -2.29 -17.65
CA ARG A 104 7.03 -2.48 -19.03
C ARG A 104 7.77 -1.25 -19.52
N ALA A 105 7.23 -0.06 -19.19
CA ALA A 105 7.88 1.20 -19.57
C ALA A 105 9.24 1.36 -18.90
N LEU A 106 9.44 0.73 -17.74
CA LEU A 106 10.72 0.77 -17.03
C LEU A 106 11.68 -0.35 -17.46
N GLY A 107 11.24 -1.22 -18.37
CA GLY A 107 12.10 -2.26 -18.91
C GLY A 107 11.87 -3.66 -18.34
N PHE A 108 10.88 -3.83 -17.48
CA PHE A 108 10.57 -5.15 -16.94
C PHE A 108 9.75 -5.95 -17.93
N SER A 109 10.02 -7.26 -17.98
CA SER A 109 9.29 -8.19 -18.85
C SER A 109 8.17 -8.86 -18.08
N ILE A 110 6.96 -8.31 -18.15
CA ILE A 110 5.82 -8.91 -17.47
C ILE A 110 4.55 -8.82 -18.31
#